data_223cd9f6866cd10cefea18fcf6509f67
#
_entry.id   223cd9f6866cd10cefea18fcf6509f67
#
_cell.length_a   1.000
_cell.length_b   1.000
_cell.length_c   1.000
_cell.angle_alpha   90.00
_cell.angle_beta   90.00
_cell.angle_gamma   90.00
#
_symmetry.space_group_name_H-M   'P 1'
#
loop_
_entity.id
_entity.type
_entity.pdbx_description
1 polymer ?
#
loop_
_entity_poly.entity_id
_entity_poly.type
_entity_poly.pdbx_seq_one_letter_code
_entity_poly.pdbx_strand_id
1 'polypeptide(L)'
;AGIGTSGVVVLTGTGELVTGRKADQPLAPASTLKLLTGIAALDLLGADRRFTTTVVSPSKGRVVLVGGGDPLLTDKASRSAAKAASLEVLAKRTAEALAASGVKKVRLGYDATLFSGPSYSRDWNPTWRSYLARVSPLLYGEGRFNPWQSDPRPALTAAKAFAKRLQAAGIRVTVVAAEKAPAAAAEVARVESAPLSTILARTLQLSDNLAAEVIARHVALAAGERPGFTGAAAAVKAWLVGHGLWDDGMRLVDGSGLSKKSRVTPSVLARVVATSLTTGGLEALAAGLPVAGRNGTLKHRFNDASEKPGRGNVH
;
A
#
# COMPACT_ATOMS: atom_id res chain seq x y z
N ALA A 1 26.62 20.45 -5.47
CA ALA A 1 26.23 19.37 -4.58
C ALA A 1 26.82 18.08 -5.13
N GLY A 2 27.72 17.40 -4.37
CA GLY A 2 28.32 16.15 -4.81
C GLY A 2 27.26 15.09 -5.01
N ILE A 3 27.34 14.37 -6.12
CA ILE A 3 26.54 13.17 -6.35
C ILE A 3 26.96 12.19 -5.26
N GLY A 4 26.00 11.79 -4.41
CA GLY A 4 26.24 10.77 -3.39
C GLY A 4 26.76 9.47 -4.02
N THR A 5 27.21 8.54 -3.19
CA THR A 5 27.69 7.23 -3.69
C THR A 5 26.61 6.56 -4.52
N SER A 6 26.90 6.28 -5.79
CA SER A 6 26.00 5.60 -6.72
C SER A 6 26.58 4.24 -7.13
N GLY A 7 25.72 3.28 -7.40
CA GLY A 7 26.04 2.00 -8.02
C GLY A 7 25.23 1.83 -9.30
N VAL A 8 25.80 1.10 -10.23
CA VAL A 8 25.15 0.76 -11.52
C VAL A 8 25.36 -0.72 -11.77
N VAL A 9 24.34 -1.37 -12.30
CA VAL A 9 24.42 -2.74 -12.79
C VAL A 9 23.62 -2.82 -14.09
N VAL A 10 24.10 -3.57 -15.04
CA VAL A 10 23.43 -3.88 -16.30
C VAL A 10 23.32 -5.40 -16.38
N LEU A 11 22.10 -5.89 -16.49
CA LEU A 11 21.80 -7.30 -16.70
C LEU A 11 21.20 -7.49 -18.10
N THR A 12 21.33 -8.71 -18.64
CA THR A 12 20.52 -9.15 -19.76
C THR A 12 19.06 -9.25 -19.35
N GLY A 13 18.15 -9.41 -20.32
CA GLY A 13 16.73 -9.70 -20.03
C GLY A 13 16.51 -11.02 -19.27
N THR A 14 17.49 -11.92 -19.29
CA THR A 14 17.51 -13.19 -18.54
C THR A 14 18.16 -13.07 -17.16
N GLY A 15 18.68 -11.89 -16.81
CA GLY A 15 19.25 -11.63 -15.48
C GLY A 15 20.77 -11.87 -15.37
N GLU A 16 21.47 -12.16 -16.46
CA GLU A 16 22.91 -12.33 -16.46
C GLU A 16 23.64 -10.99 -16.39
N LEU A 17 24.72 -10.92 -15.60
CA LEU A 17 25.49 -9.69 -15.44
C LEU A 17 26.26 -9.35 -16.73
N VAL A 18 25.97 -8.18 -17.30
CA VAL A 18 26.74 -7.60 -18.43
C VAL A 18 27.88 -6.74 -17.90
N THR A 19 27.59 -5.81 -17.01
CA THR A 19 28.58 -4.93 -16.39
C THR A 19 28.04 -4.30 -15.12
N GLY A 20 28.92 -3.85 -14.24
CA GLY A 20 28.51 -3.16 -13.03
C GLY A 20 29.62 -2.36 -12.38
N ARG A 21 29.24 -1.31 -11.67
CA ARG A 21 30.10 -0.54 -10.79
C ARG A 21 29.46 -0.44 -9.43
N LYS A 22 30.13 -0.90 -8.37
CA LYS A 22 29.57 -0.99 -7.02
C LYS A 22 28.26 -1.79 -7.00
N ALA A 23 28.14 -2.80 -7.84
CA ALA A 23 26.95 -3.59 -8.04
C ALA A 23 26.49 -4.25 -6.73
N ASP A 24 27.44 -4.75 -5.94
CA ASP A 24 27.20 -5.48 -4.69
C ASP A 24 27.41 -4.63 -3.43
N GLN A 25 27.63 -3.30 -3.60
CA GLN A 25 27.73 -2.40 -2.46
C GLN A 25 26.33 -2.01 -1.94
N PRO A 26 26.01 -2.30 -0.65
CA PRO A 26 24.71 -1.90 -0.09
C PRO A 26 24.60 -0.38 0.04
N LEU A 27 23.67 0.21 -0.70
CA LEU A 27 23.40 1.64 -0.76
C LEU A 27 22.00 1.96 -0.23
N ALA A 28 21.73 3.23 0.09
CA ALA A 28 20.38 3.66 0.46
C ALA A 28 19.46 3.60 -0.79
N PRO A 29 18.45 2.72 -0.81
CA PRO A 29 17.66 2.47 -2.01
C PRO A 29 16.66 3.58 -2.33
N ALA A 30 16.30 4.41 -1.37
CA ALA A 30 15.16 5.31 -1.49
C ALA A 30 13.92 4.56 -2.01
N SER A 31 13.14 5.15 -2.90
CA SER A 31 11.90 4.54 -3.41
C SER A 31 12.07 3.28 -4.24
N THR A 32 13.29 2.93 -4.67
CA THR A 32 13.51 1.64 -5.35
C THR A 32 13.29 0.44 -4.42
N LEU A 33 13.30 0.64 -3.10
CA LEU A 33 12.93 -0.39 -2.12
C LEU A 33 11.52 -0.93 -2.34
N LYS A 34 10.60 -0.13 -2.90
CA LYS A 34 9.25 -0.57 -3.24
C LYS A 34 9.19 -1.76 -4.20
N LEU A 35 10.24 -1.97 -5.00
CA LEU A 35 10.37 -3.15 -5.86
C LEU A 35 10.43 -4.43 -5.02
N LEU A 36 11.21 -4.42 -3.94
CA LEU A 36 11.35 -5.57 -3.06
C LEU A 36 10.04 -5.88 -2.32
N THR A 37 9.38 -4.84 -1.83
CA THR A 37 8.04 -4.97 -1.23
C THR A 37 7.02 -5.48 -2.24
N GLY A 38 7.06 -4.95 -3.46
CA GLY A 38 6.10 -5.28 -4.52
C GLY A 38 6.23 -6.72 -5.01
N ILE A 39 7.45 -7.19 -5.25
CA ILE A 39 7.67 -8.57 -5.72
C ILE A 39 7.25 -9.59 -4.66
N ALA A 40 7.63 -9.38 -3.40
CA ALA A 40 7.21 -10.24 -2.30
C ALA A 40 5.68 -10.24 -2.11
N ALA A 41 5.02 -9.09 -2.34
CA ALA A 41 3.57 -9.01 -2.26
C ALA A 41 2.88 -9.77 -3.41
N LEU A 42 3.37 -9.66 -4.64
CA LEU A 42 2.80 -10.39 -5.78
C LEU A 42 2.91 -11.89 -5.60
N ASP A 43 4.04 -12.38 -5.12
CA ASP A 43 4.25 -13.82 -4.91
C ASP A 43 3.41 -14.36 -3.74
N LEU A 44 3.45 -13.71 -2.58
CA LEU A 44 2.79 -14.21 -1.37
C LEU A 44 1.27 -14.00 -1.36
N LEU A 45 0.76 -13.00 -2.06
CA LEU A 45 -0.66 -12.63 -2.03
C LEU A 45 -1.37 -12.91 -3.35
N GLY A 46 -0.65 -12.94 -4.46
CA GLY A 46 -1.19 -13.01 -5.82
C GLY A 46 -1.60 -11.64 -6.38
N ALA A 47 -1.44 -11.48 -7.70
CA ALA A 47 -1.74 -10.23 -8.42
C ALA A 47 -3.20 -9.77 -8.31
N ASP A 48 -4.14 -10.73 -8.19
CA ASP A 48 -5.59 -10.48 -8.11
C ASP A 48 -6.11 -10.28 -6.69
N ARG A 49 -5.24 -10.36 -5.68
CA ARG A 49 -5.61 -10.13 -4.28
C ARG A 49 -6.32 -8.79 -4.11
N ARG A 50 -7.45 -8.81 -3.39
CA ARG A 50 -8.22 -7.61 -3.01
C ARG A 50 -8.26 -7.47 -1.51
N PHE A 51 -8.23 -6.23 -1.02
CA PHE A 51 -8.35 -5.90 0.38
C PHE A 51 -9.79 -5.48 0.68
N THR A 52 -10.38 -6.07 1.71
CA THR A 52 -11.81 -5.95 1.98
C THR A 52 -12.07 -5.05 3.18
N THR A 53 -12.85 -3.98 2.98
CA THR A 53 -13.40 -3.19 4.08
C THR A 53 -14.81 -3.69 4.36
N THR A 54 -15.08 -4.12 5.60
CA THR A 54 -16.35 -4.75 5.97
C THR A 54 -17.10 -3.97 7.05
N VAL A 55 -18.39 -4.19 7.12
CA VAL A 55 -19.22 -3.85 8.26
C VAL A 55 -19.76 -5.14 8.85
N VAL A 56 -19.55 -5.35 10.13
CA VAL A 56 -20.08 -6.51 10.87
C VAL A 56 -21.06 -6.06 11.94
N SER A 57 -22.00 -6.94 12.33
CA SER A 57 -22.98 -6.68 13.40
C SER A 57 -22.78 -7.66 14.55
N PRO A 58 -22.20 -7.22 15.66
CA PRO A 58 -22.07 -8.04 16.87
C PRO A 58 -23.44 -8.33 17.53
N SER A 59 -24.40 -7.40 17.41
CA SER A 59 -25.77 -7.52 17.94
C SER A 59 -26.69 -6.51 17.27
N LYS A 60 -27.98 -6.68 17.42
CA LYS A 60 -29.00 -5.77 16.86
C LYS A 60 -28.73 -4.32 17.28
N GLY A 61 -28.68 -3.42 16.32
CA GLY A 61 -28.43 -1.98 16.56
C GLY A 61 -26.95 -1.62 16.85
N ARG A 62 -26.02 -2.56 16.72
CA ARG A 62 -24.58 -2.32 16.84
C ARG A 62 -23.87 -2.80 15.58
N VAL A 63 -23.06 -1.94 14.98
CA VAL A 63 -22.25 -2.28 13.81
C VAL A 63 -20.81 -1.82 14.02
N VAL A 64 -19.87 -2.55 13.43
CA VAL A 64 -18.43 -2.21 13.47
C VAL A 64 -17.90 -2.13 12.04
N LEU A 65 -17.32 -0.99 11.69
CA LEU A 65 -16.59 -0.79 10.44
C LEU A 65 -15.17 -1.35 10.61
N VAL A 66 -14.83 -2.39 9.86
CA VAL A 66 -13.55 -3.10 9.95
C VAL A 66 -12.65 -2.72 8.78
N GLY A 67 -11.48 -2.16 9.09
CA GLY A 67 -10.49 -1.80 8.09
C GLY A 67 -9.69 -3.00 7.61
N GLY A 68 -9.75 -3.25 6.31
CA GLY A 68 -9.03 -4.36 5.65
C GLY A 68 -7.71 -3.98 5.01
N GLY A 69 -7.21 -2.76 5.24
CA GLY A 69 -5.92 -2.33 4.68
C GLY A 69 -5.98 -2.02 3.18
N ASP A 70 -7.05 -1.42 2.69
CA ASP A 70 -7.09 -0.83 1.35
C ASP A 70 -6.48 0.57 1.37
N PRO A 71 -5.30 0.81 0.75
CA PRO A 71 -4.67 2.12 0.74
C PRO A 71 -5.39 3.12 -0.17
N LEU A 72 -6.26 2.66 -1.06
CA LEU A 72 -6.97 3.45 -2.07
C LEU A 72 -8.46 3.65 -1.77
N LEU A 73 -8.95 3.25 -0.59
CA LEU A 73 -10.35 3.46 -0.20
C LEU A 73 -10.70 4.95 -0.33
N THR A 74 -11.85 5.24 -0.96
CA THR A 74 -12.34 6.60 -1.19
C THR A 74 -13.58 6.91 -0.36
N ASP A 75 -13.90 8.20 -0.19
CA ASP A 75 -15.17 8.60 0.42
C ASP A 75 -16.37 8.36 -0.53
N LYS A 76 -16.22 8.79 -1.79
CA LYS A 76 -17.28 8.67 -2.82
C LYS A 76 -16.90 7.65 -3.88
N ALA A 77 -17.90 7.06 -4.49
CA ALA A 77 -17.70 6.22 -5.66
C ALA A 77 -16.97 6.98 -6.77
N SER A 78 -15.91 6.40 -7.30
CA SER A 78 -15.15 6.97 -8.40
C SER A 78 -15.61 6.36 -9.74
N ARG A 79 -15.66 7.20 -10.80
CA ARG A 79 -15.83 6.72 -12.17
C ARG A 79 -14.52 6.28 -12.82
N SER A 80 -13.40 6.37 -12.08
CA SER A 80 -12.08 5.95 -12.56
C SER A 80 -12.05 4.46 -12.91
N ALA A 81 -11.28 4.11 -13.93
CA ALA A 81 -11.05 2.71 -14.35
C ALA A 81 -10.51 1.81 -13.22
N ALA A 82 -9.86 2.37 -12.22
CA ALA A 82 -9.33 1.65 -11.06
C ALA A 82 -10.40 1.18 -10.07
N LYS A 83 -11.71 1.46 -10.28
CA LYS A 83 -12.86 1.04 -9.43
C LYS A 83 -12.48 0.89 -7.95
N ALA A 84 -11.94 1.95 -7.35
CA ALA A 84 -11.59 1.96 -5.94
C ALA A 84 -12.83 1.70 -5.08
N ALA A 85 -12.68 0.95 -3.99
CA ALA A 85 -13.72 0.81 -2.99
C ALA A 85 -14.09 2.18 -2.41
N SER A 86 -15.33 2.36 -1.98
CA SER A 86 -15.75 3.62 -1.36
C SER A 86 -16.64 3.43 -0.14
N LEU A 87 -16.50 4.35 0.83
CA LEU A 87 -17.34 4.42 2.01
C LEU A 87 -18.81 4.68 1.64
N GLU A 88 -19.07 5.41 0.56
CA GLU A 88 -20.42 5.66 0.05
C GLU A 88 -21.13 4.37 -0.38
N VAL A 89 -20.46 3.52 -1.19
CA VAL A 89 -21.01 2.23 -1.62
C VAL A 89 -21.21 1.30 -0.42
N LEU A 90 -20.21 1.24 0.48
CA LEU A 90 -20.30 0.43 1.69
C LEU A 90 -21.48 0.88 2.58
N ALA A 91 -21.65 2.18 2.79
CA ALA A 91 -22.74 2.73 3.59
C ALA A 91 -24.11 2.45 2.97
N LYS A 92 -24.24 2.56 1.64
CA LYS A 92 -25.49 2.22 0.94
C LYS A 92 -25.85 0.74 1.16
N ARG A 93 -24.91 -0.18 0.91
CA ARG A 93 -25.14 -1.62 1.13
C ARG A 93 -25.48 -1.94 2.59
N THR A 94 -24.78 -1.27 3.53
CA THR A 94 -25.03 -1.43 4.97
C THR A 94 -26.45 -0.94 5.32
N ALA A 95 -26.86 0.21 4.81
CA ALA A 95 -28.19 0.76 5.08
C ALA A 95 -29.30 -0.13 4.52
N GLU A 96 -29.13 -0.67 3.31
CA GLU A 96 -30.06 -1.62 2.69
C GLU A 96 -30.23 -2.89 3.56
N ALA A 97 -29.13 -3.49 4.02
CA ALA A 97 -29.15 -4.68 4.87
C ALA A 97 -29.80 -4.41 6.25
N LEU A 98 -29.49 -3.25 6.86
CA LEU A 98 -30.06 -2.85 8.13
C LEU A 98 -31.56 -2.56 8.00
N ALA A 99 -31.98 -1.90 6.92
CA ALA A 99 -33.39 -1.63 6.65
C ALA A 99 -34.20 -2.92 6.45
N ALA A 100 -33.67 -3.89 5.72
CA ALA A 100 -34.28 -5.21 5.55
C ALA A 100 -34.48 -5.94 6.89
N SER A 101 -33.62 -5.66 7.89
CA SER A 101 -33.75 -6.20 9.26
C SER A 101 -34.53 -5.28 10.21
N GLY A 102 -35.18 -4.23 9.70
CA GLY A 102 -35.98 -3.27 10.50
C GLY A 102 -35.13 -2.37 11.41
N VAL A 103 -33.83 -2.25 11.18
CA VAL A 103 -32.89 -1.46 11.99
C VAL A 103 -32.72 -0.06 11.38
N LYS A 104 -33.20 0.98 12.08
CA LYS A 104 -33.14 2.39 11.67
C LYS A 104 -32.10 3.22 12.47
N LYS A 105 -31.53 2.62 13.53
CA LYS A 105 -30.63 3.30 14.47
C LYS A 105 -29.52 2.34 14.90
N VAL A 106 -28.27 2.79 14.86
CA VAL A 106 -27.09 2.00 15.24
C VAL A 106 -26.10 2.77 16.10
N ARG A 107 -25.34 2.02 16.91
CA ARG A 107 -24.04 2.44 17.44
C ARG A 107 -22.98 1.95 16.48
N LEU A 108 -22.09 2.82 16.06
CA LEU A 108 -21.00 2.50 15.15
C LEU A 108 -19.67 2.37 15.91
N GLY A 109 -19.14 1.15 15.93
CA GLY A 109 -17.73 0.89 16.23
C GLY A 109 -16.85 1.02 14.99
N TYR A 110 -15.54 1.16 15.18
CA TYR A 110 -14.58 0.98 14.10
C TYR A 110 -13.37 0.19 14.58
N ASP A 111 -12.94 -0.77 13.77
CA ASP A 111 -11.81 -1.64 14.03
C ASP A 111 -10.64 -1.31 13.07
N ALA A 112 -9.52 -0.93 13.66
CA ALA A 112 -8.27 -0.68 12.96
C ALA A 112 -7.14 -1.55 13.55
N THR A 113 -7.47 -2.74 14.06
CA THR A 113 -6.51 -3.62 14.76
C THR A 113 -5.79 -4.61 13.84
N LEU A 114 -6.12 -4.65 12.55
CA LEU A 114 -5.46 -5.52 11.56
C LEU A 114 -3.95 -5.28 11.51
N PHE A 115 -3.50 -4.04 11.65
CA PHE A 115 -2.08 -3.69 11.71
C PHE A 115 -1.63 -3.45 13.14
N SER A 116 -0.35 -3.72 13.43
CA SER A 116 0.25 -3.57 14.75
C SER A 116 1.40 -2.56 14.75
N GLY A 117 1.80 -2.15 15.96
CA GLY A 117 2.91 -1.22 16.15
C GLY A 117 2.56 0.24 15.79
N PRO A 118 3.57 1.11 15.67
CA PRO A 118 3.37 2.52 15.41
C PRO A 118 2.85 2.77 13.98
N SER A 119 1.99 3.77 13.82
CA SER A 119 1.48 4.22 12.52
C SER A 119 2.48 5.10 11.75
N TYR A 120 3.59 5.46 12.38
CA TYR A 120 4.68 6.27 11.83
C TYR A 120 6.01 5.69 12.28
N SER A 121 6.95 5.45 11.36
CA SER A 121 8.24 4.86 11.69
C SER A 121 9.11 5.81 12.52
N ARG A 122 9.80 5.26 13.52
CA ARG A 122 10.81 5.99 14.29
C ARG A 122 12.05 6.35 13.47
N ASP A 123 12.24 5.64 12.35
CA ASP A 123 13.37 5.82 11.43
C ASP A 123 13.09 6.86 10.33
N TRP A 124 11.89 7.43 10.29
CA TRP A 124 11.55 8.51 9.38
C TRP A 124 11.85 9.87 10.01
N ASN A 125 12.13 10.85 9.15
CA ASN A 125 12.37 12.21 9.62
C ASN A 125 11.12 12.77 10.33
N PRO A 126 11.23 13.20 11.60
CA PRO A 126 10.09 13.73 12.33
C PRO A 126 9.43 14.96 11.68
N THR A 127 10.18 15.75 10.91
CA THR A 127 9.64 16.93 10.22
C THR A 127 8.63 16.57 9.12
N TRP A 128 8.61 15.31 8.67
CA TRP A 128 7.68 14.85 7.65
C TRP A 128 6.29 14.46 8.17
N ARG A 129 6.09 14.48 9.49
CA ARG A 129 4.82 14.06 10.12
C ARG A 129 3.60 14.86 9.69
N SER A 130 3.79 16.11 9.26
CA SER A 130 2.69 16.96 8.81
C SER A 130 2.10 16.53 7.48
N TYR A 131 2.90 15.96 6.59
CA TYR A 131 2.49 15.61 5.23
C TYR A 131 2.61 14.10 4.88
N LEU A 132 3.36 13.31 5.65
CA LEU A 132 3.34 11.85 5.49
C LEU A 132 2.14 11.24 6.22
N ALA A 133 1.33 10.52 5.47
CA ALA A 133 0.17 9.87 6.03
C ALA A 133 0.55 8.76 7.03
N ARG A 134 -0.27 8.60 8.07
CA ARG A 134 -0.14 7.52 9.06
C ARG A 134 -0.62 6.20 8.46
N VAL A 135 0.16 5.15 8.64
CA VAL A 135 -0.21 3.81 8.21
C VAL A 135 -1.31 3.28 9.12
N SER A 136 -2.44 2.94 8.51
CA SER A 136 -3.62 2.41 9.21
C SER A 136 -4.35 1.42 8.30
N PRO A 137 -4.94 0.34 8.82
CA PRO A 137 -5.74 -0.56 8.01
C PRO A 137 -7.12 0.03 7.65
N LEU A 138 -7.53 1.08 8.34
CA LEU A 138 -8.74 1.84 8.04
C LEU A 138 -8.35 3.30 7.79
N LEU A 139 -8.46 3.74 6.57
CA LEU A 139 -8.25 5.11 6.11
C LEU A 139 -9.03 5.34 4.82
N TYR A 140 -9.23 6.58 4.41
CA TYR A 140 -9.70 6.93 3.08
C TYR A 140 -8.96 8.18 2.57
N GLY A 141 -9.02 8.42 1.26
CA GLY A 141 -8.37 9.59 0.68
C GLY A 141 -6.85 9.63 0.95
N GLU A 142 -6.20 8.45 0.92
CA GLU A 142 -4.77 8.29 1.18
C GLU A 142 -4.34 8.81 2.57
N GLY A 143 -5.26 8.85 3.55
CA GLY A 143 -4.98 9.33 4.91
C GLY A 143 -4.57 10.80 4.98
N ARG A 144 -5.10 11.65 4.10
CA ARG A 144 -4.76 13.08 3.98
C ARG A 144 -6.00 13.95 3.88
N PHE A 145 -5.91 15.16 4.42
CA PHE A 145 -6.89 16.23 4.19
C PHE A 145 -6.59 17.00 2.89
N ASN A 146 -5.31 17.15 2.57
CA ASN A 146 -4.79 17.75 1.35
C ASN A 146 -3.34 17.29 1.14
N PRO A 147 -2.65 17.63 0.03
CA PRO A 147 -1.28 17.19 -0.25
C PRO A 147 -0.25 17.51 0.84
N TRP A 148 -0.50 18.55 1.65
CA TRP A 148 0.42 19.07 2.66
C TRP A 148 0.04 18.74 4.09
N GLN A 149 -1.13 18.09 4.29
CA GLN A 149 -1.66 17.82 5.62
C GLN A 149 -2.15 16.39 5.75
N SER A 150 -1.41 15.60 6.50
CA SER A 150 -1.80 14.23 6.83
C SER A 150 -2.88 14.20 7.92
N ASP A 151 -3.70 13.16 7.88
CA ASP A 151 -4.69 12.91 8.94
C ASP A 151 -4.00 12.27 10.17
N PRO A 152 -4.06 12.89 11.35
CA PRO A 152 -3.49 12.31 12.56
C PRO A 152 -4.28 11.13 13.12
N ARG A 153 -5.54 10.94 12.70
CA ARG A 153 -6.45 9.88 13.17
C ARG A 153 -7.26 9.26 12.02
N PRO A 154 -6.59 8.65 11.01
CA PRO A 154 -7.24 8.23 9.77
C PRO A 154 -8.41 7.26 9.99
N ALA A 155 -8.30 6.33 10.95
CA ALA A 155 -9.39 5.39 11.25
C ALA A 155 -10.64 6.07 11.82
N LEU A 156 -10.46 7.02 12.74
CA LEU A 156 -11.58 7.80 13.27
C LEU A 156 -12.22 8.67 12.20
N THR A 157 -11.41 9.29 11.35
CA THR A 157 -11.90 10.14 10.25
C THR A 157 -12.68 9.31 9.24
N ALA A 158 -12.19 8.12 8.87
CA ALA A 158 -12.91 7.18 8.02
C ALA A 158 -14.26 6.74 8.64
N ALA A 159 -14.26 6.42 9.95
CA ALA A 159 -15.48 6.03 10.64
C ALA A 159 -16.49 7.18 10.70
N LYS A 160 -16.07 8.42 10.92
CA LYS A 160 -16.94 9.61 10.88
C LYS A 160 -17.50 9.86 9.48
N ALA A 161 -16.69 9.72 8.43
CA ALA A 161 -17.14 9.83 7.05
C ALA A 161 -18.18 8.74 6.74
N PHE A 162 -17.93 7.49 7.12
CA PHE A 162 -18.88 6.40 6.98
C PHE A 162 -20.20 6.65 7.74
N ALA A 163 -20.12 7.13 8.99
CA ALA A 163 -21.30 7.52 9.77
C ALA A 163 -22.15 8.56 9.03
N LYS A 164 -21.52 9.58 8.45
CA LYS A 164 -22.19 10.60 7.64
C LYS A 164 -22.90 10.00 6.41
N ARG A 165 -22.24 9.03 5.75
CA ARG A 165 -22.83 8.31 4.60
C ARG A 165 -24.01 7.44 5.02
N LEU A 166 -23.93 6.74 6.17
CA LEU A 166 -25.04 5.98 6.74
C LEU A 166 -26.24 6.87 7.08
N GLN A 167 -25.98 8.05 7.67
CA GLN A 167 -27.03 9.02 7.98
C GLN A 167 -27.72 9.53 6.71
N ALA A 168 -26.95 9.83 5.67
CA ALA A 168 -27.49 10.22 4.36
C ALA A 168 -28.33 9.08 3.71
N ALA A 169 -28.05 7.81 4.05
CA ALA A 169 -28.79 6.65 3.63
C ALA A 169 -29.96 6.27 4.59
N GLY A 170 -30.33 7.15 5.54
CA GLY A 170 -31.50 6.99 6.41
C GLY A 170 -31.25 6.21 7.71
N ILE A 171 -30.02 5.84 8.04
CA ILE A 171 -29.68 5.13 9.28
C ILE A 171 -29.12 6.12 10.31
N ARG A 172 -29.77 6.28 11.44
CA ARG A 172 -29.31 7.13 12.54
C ARG A 172 -28.10 6.51 13.23
N VAL A 173 -26.97 7.23 13.27
CA VAL A 173 -25.76 6.84 14.01
C VAL A 173 -25.69 7.64 15.31
N THR A 174 -25.56 6.96 16.46
CA THR A 174 -25.61 7.61 17.79
C THR A 174 -24.26 7.72 18.46
N VAL A 175 -23.32 6.84 18.14
CA VAL A 175 -21.96 6.83 18.72
C VAL A 175 -20.99 6.42 17.61
N VAL A 176 -19.78 7.00 17.62
CA VAL A 176 -18.64 6.54 16.81
C VAL A 176 -17.47 6.36 17.76
N ALA A 177 -17.04 5.12 17.99
CA ALA A 177 -15.96 4.78 18.92
C ALA A 177 -15.05 3.66 18.37
N ALA A 178 -13.78 3.66 18.80
CA ALA A 178 -12.88 2.55 18.52
C ALA A 178 -13.39 1.28 19.20
N GLU A 179 -13.40 0.19 18.46
CA GLU A 179 -13.92 -1.09 18.95
C GLU A 179 -13.35 -2.24 18.10
N LYS A 180 -12.80 -3.26 18.73
CA LYS A 180 -12.39 -4.48 18.04
C LYS A 180 -13.64 -5.30 17.67
N ALA A 181 -13.75 -5.65 16.41
CA ALA A 181 -14.85 -6.50 15.94
C ALA A 181 -14.71 -7.91 16.53
N PRO A 182 -15.77 -8.48 17.11
CA PRO A 182 -15.77 -9.88 17.52
C PRO A 182 -15.63 -10.80 16.31
N ALA A 183 -14.82 -11.85 16.44
CA ALA A 183 -14.56 -12.80 15.35
C ALA A 183 -15.85 -13.48 14.81
N ALA A 184 -16.83 -13.70 15.69
CA ALA A 184 -18.12 -14.32 15.35
C ALA A 184 -19.18 -13.32 14.89
N ALA A 185 -18.87 -12.02 14.75
CA ALA A 185 -19.84 -11.03 14.32
C ALA A 185 -20.26 -11.27 12.86
N ALA A 186 -21.57 -11.29 12.61
CA ALA A 186 -22.11 -11.49 11.27
C ALA A 186 -21.74 -10.33 10.34
N GLU A 187 -21.32 -10.63 9.12
CA GLU A 187 -21.09 -9.63 8.10
C GLU A 187 -22.40 -9.02 7.63
N VAL A 188 -22.47 -7.70 7.56
CA VAL A 188 -23.60 -6.91 7.07
C VAL A 188 -23.36 -6.47 5.63
N ALA A 189 -22.16 -5.99 5.33
CA ALA A 189 -21.79 -5.50 4.01
C ALA A 189 -20.27 -5.48 3.85
N ARG A 190 -19.82 -5.52 2.58
CA ARG A 190 -18.40 -5.35 2.22
C ARG A 190 -18.21 -4.56 0.95
N VAL A 191 -17.04 -3.99 0.81
CA VAL A 191 -16.46 -3.50 -0.45
C VAL A 191 -15.03 -4.02 -0.58
N GLU A 192 -14.60 -4.22 -1.81
CA GLU A 192 -13.28 -4.75 -2.12
C GLU A 192 -12.47 -3.72 -2.91
N SER A 193 -11.20 -3.64 -2.62
CA SER A 193 -10.25 -2.79 -3.35
C SER A 193 -10.13 -3.18 -4.83
N ALA A 194 -9.42 -2.38 -5.61
CA ALA A 194 -8.83 -2.84 -6.86
C ALA A 194 -7.90 -4.05 -6.60
N PRO A 195 -7.57 -4.87 -7.61
CA PRO A 195 -6.56 -5.93 -7.49
C PRO A 195 -5.21 -5.38 -7.04
N LEU A 196 -4.41 -6.20 -6.35
CA LEU A 196 -3.07 -5.82 -5.90
C LEU A 196 -2.19 -5.33 -7.06
N SER A 197 -2.27 -5.96 -8.23
CA SER A 197 -1.56 -5.51 -9.44
C SER A 197 -1.84 -4.05 -9.78
N THR A 198 -3.10 -3.62 -9.72
CA THR A 198 -3.51 -2.23 -9.96
C THR A 198 -3.02 -1.29 -8.85
N ILE A 199 -3.13 -1.71 -7.58
CA ILE A 199 -2.65 -0.94 -6.43
C ILE A 199 -1.13 -0.78 -6.51
N LEU A 200 -0.41 -1.86 -6.82
CA LEU A 200 1.05 -1.86 -6.94
C LEU A 200 1.53 -0.98 -8.10
N ALA A 201 0.91 -1.10 -9.28
CA ALA A 201 1.23 -0.24 -10.43
C ALA A 201 1.11 1.24 -10.07
N ARG A 202 -0.01 1.65 -9.43
CA ARG A 202 -0.18 3.02 -8.96
C ARG A 202 0.88 3.40 -7.90
N THR A 203 1.18 2.48 -6.97
CA THR A 203 2.20 2.69 -5.93
C THR A 203 3.57 2.97 -6.52
N LEU A 204 3.98 2.21 -7.55
CA LEU A 204 5.27 2.37 -8.23
C LEU A 204 5.29 3.64 -9.09
N GLN A 205 4.24 3.87 -9.90
CA GLN A 205 4.15 5.03 -10.80
C GLN A 205 4.17 6.35 -10.06
N LEU A 206 3.47 6.45 -8.92
CA LEU A 206 3.40 7.68 -8.11
C LEU A 206 4.39 7.70 -6.96
N SER A 207 5.16 6.63 -6.78
CA SER A 207 6.07 6.44 -5.66
C SER A 207 5.37 6.60 -4.29
N ASP A 208 4.14 6.07 -4.17
CA ASP A 208 3.28 6.22 -3.00
C ASP A 208 3.85 5.47 -1.78
N ASN A 209 4.29 6.23 -0.80
CA ASN A 209 4.91 5.67 0.40
C ASN A 209 3.89 5.00 1.33
N LEU A 210 2.70 5.58 1.45
CA LEU A 210 1.64 5.01 2.29
C LEU A 210 1.18 3.65 1.75
N ALA A 211 0.88 3.60 0.46
CA ALA A 211 0.45 2.36 -0.18
C ALA A 211 1.53 1.27 -0.09
N ALA A 212 2.81 1.62 -0.28
CA ALA A 212 3.92 0.67 -0.11
C ALA A 212 4.00 0.13 1.33
N GLU A 213 3.82 0.96 2.35
CA GLU A 213 3.81 0.52 3.75
C GLU A 213 2.60 -0.35 4.09
N VAL A 214 1.44 -0.04 3.53
CA VAL A 214 0.23 -0.87 3.68
C VAL A 214 0.44 -2.24 3.02
N ILE A 215 0.96 -2.28 1.78
CA ILE A 215 1.30 -3.53 1.08
C ILE A 215 2.32 -4.34 1.90
N ALA A 216 3.37 -3.71 2.43
CA ALA A 216 4.37 -4.39 3.24
C ALA A 216 3.78 -5.04 4.50
N ARG A 217 2.74 -4.44 5.13
CA ARG A 217 2.03 -5.05 6.25
C ARG A 217 1.19 -6.26 5.84
N HIS A 218 0.63 -6.25 4.64
CA HIS A 218 -0.04 -7.43 4.10
C HIS A 218 0.94 -8.55 3.78
N VAL A 219 2.16 -8.24 3.32
CA VAL A 219 3.26 -9.21 3.19
C VAL A 219 3.59 -9.83 4.56
N ALA A 220 3.69 -9.02 5.62
CA ALA A 220 3.89 -9.53 6.97
C ALA A 220 2.78 -10.50 7.40
N LEU A 221 1.51 -10.12 7.17
CA LEU A 221 0.37 -10.99 7.49
C LEU A 221 0.43 -12.32 6.75
N ALA A 222 0.75 -12.31 5.46
CA ALA A 222 0.86 -13.53 4.65
C ALA A 222 2.01 -14.43 5.08
N ALA A 223 3.11 -13.84 5.57
CA ALA A 223 4.26 -14.57 6.10
C ALA A 223 4.11 -14.99 7.57
N GLY A 224 2.97 -14.75 8.22
CA GLY A 224 2.77 -15.04 9.65
C GLY A 224 3.51 -14.10 10.60
N GLU A 225 4.02 -12.99 10.11
CA GLU A 225 4.73 -11.99 10.89
C GLU A 225 3.80 -10.93 11.48
N ARG A 226 4.25 -10.23 12.54
CA ARG A 226 3.49 -9.11 13.10
C ARG A 226 3.38 -7.98 12.09
N PRO A 227 2.18 -7.51 11.73
CA PRO A 227 1.97 -6.53 10.64
C PRO A 227 2.31 -5.09 11.07
N GLY A 228 3.58 -4.87 11.40
CA GLY A 228 4.21 -3.59 11.75
C GLY A 228 5.46 -3.35 10.87
N PHE A 229 6.20 -2.26 11.09
CA PHE A 229 7.41 -1.96 10.31
C PHE A 229 8.46 -3.09 10.40
N THR A 230 8.72 -3.58 11.61
CA THR A 230 9.73 -4.64 11.83
C THR A 230 9.34 -5.96 11.19
N GLY A 231 8.11 -6.42 11.41
CA GLY A 231 7.65 -7.69 10.82
C GLY A 231 7.51 -7.60 9.31
N ALA A 232 7.09 -6.46 8.76
CA ALA A 232 7.06 -6.25 7.32
C ALA A 232 8.47 -6.32 6.70
N ALA A 233 9.46 -5.67 7.32
CA ALA A 233 10.85 -5.77 6.89
C ALA A 233 11.40 -7.20 7.01
N ALA A 234 11.05 -7.92 8.09
CA ALA A 234 11.44 -9.32 8.28
C ALA A 234 10.82 -10.24 7.22
N ALA A 235 9.52 -10.08 6.92
CA ALA A 235 8.82 -10.87 5.92
C ALA A 235 9.39 -10.66 4.51
N VAL A 236 9.63 -9.41 4.10
CA VAL A 236 10.27 -9.11 2.80
C VAL A 236 11.68 -9.67 2.75
N LYS A 237 12.47 -9.55 3.83
CA LYS A 237 13.81 -10.15 3.91
C LYS A 237 13.74 -11.67 3.76
N ALA A 238 12.85 -12.34 4.51
CA ALA A 238 12.72 -13.81 4.46
C ALA A 238 12.36 -14.29 3.05
N TRP A 239 11.46 -13.58 2.37
CA TRP A 239 11.12 -13.85 0.97
C TRP A 239 12.35 -13.72 0.06
N LEU A 240 13.09 -12.62 0.16
CA LEU A 240 14.31 -12.39 -0.64
C LEU A 240 15.37 -13.46 -0.40
N VAL A 241 15.60 -13.86 0.86
CA VAL A 241 16.53 -14.95 1.21
C VAL A 241 16.09 -16.26 0.58
N GLY A 242 14.82 -16.62 0.69
CA GLY A 242 14.26 -17.84 0.10
C GLY A 242 14.39 -17.93 -1.42
N HIS A 243 14.51 -16.77 -2.10
CA HIS A 243 14.65 -16.69 -3.56
C HIS A 243 16.08 -16.36 -4.03
N GLY A 244 17.08 -16.42 -3.14
CA GLY A 244 18.48 -16.11 -3.49
C GLY A 244 18.70 -14.63 -3.88
N LEU A 245 17.82 -13.74 -3.45
CA LEU A 245 17.83 -12.30 -3.75
C LEU A 245 18.27 -11.45 -2.56
N TRP A 246 19.04 -12.04 -1.64
CA TRP A 246 19.57 -11.32 -0.48
C TRP A 246 21.10 -11.35 -0.49
N ASP A 247 21.73 -10.18 -0.47
CA ASP A 247 23.17 -10.04 -0.37
C ASP A 247 23.58 -9.60 1.06
N ASP A 248 24.80 -9.92 1.44
CA ASP A 248 25.36 -9.52 2.74
C ASP A 248 25.43 -7.98 2.88
N GLY A 249 25.22 -7.52 4.11
CA GLY A 249 25.18 -6.08 4.40
C GLY A 249 23.89 -5.38 4.04
N MET A 250 22.94 -6.05 3.37
CA MET A 250 21.60 -5.50 3.15
C MET A 250 20.81 -5.35 4.46
N ARG A 251 19.98 -4.33 4.51
CA ARG A 251 19.12 -4.02 5.65
C ARG A 251 17.83 -3.37 5.20
N LEU A 252 16.70 -3.88 5.67
CA LEU A 252 15.39 -3.28 5.48
C LEU A 252 14.83 -2.80 6.83
N VAL A 253 14.22 -1.62 6.86
CA VAL A 253 13.62 -1.05 8.08
C VAL A 253 12.19 -0.53 7.84
N ASP A 254 11.78 -0.41 6.60
CA ASP A 254 10.43 -0.05 6.17
C ASP A 254 10.12 -0.68 4.80
N GLY A 255 8.90 -0.53 4.31
CA GLY A 255 8.46 -1.06 3.01
C GLY A 255 8.56 -0.07 1.85
N SER A 256 8.76 1.22 2.14
CA SER A 256 8.69 2.30 1.16
C SER A 256 10.06 2.86 0.73
N GLY A 257 11.10 2.67 1.56
CA GLY A 257 12.42 3.25 1.37
C GLY A 257 12.55 4.70 1.83
N LEU A 258 11.62 5.20 2.63
CA LEU A 258 11.72 6.52 3.27
C LEU A 258 12.85 6.58 4.28
N SER A 259 13.13 5.46 4.96
CA SER A 259 14.23 5.40 5.92
C SER A 259 15.57 5.40 5.21
N LYS A 260 16.42 6.36 5.61
CA LYS A 260 17.82 6.40 5.16
C LYS A 260 18.68 5.27 5.74
N LYS A 261 18.12 4.43 6.64
CA LYS A 261 18.83 3.31 7.26
C LYS A 261 18.74 2.02 6.45
N SER A 262 17.81 1.91 5.50
CA SER A 262 17.73 0.77 4.59
C SER A 262 18.97 0.73 3.68
N ARG A 263 19.44 -0.49 3.40
CA ARG A 263 20.59 -0.76 2.51
C ARG A 263 20.23 -1.89 1.57
N VAL A 264 20.41 -1.69 0.28
CA VAL A 264 20.12 -2.66 -0.78
C VAL A 264 21.22 -2.53 -1.85
N THR A 265 21.63 -3.65 -2.41
CA THR A 265 22.62 -3.65 -3.51
C THR A 265 21.95 -3.34 -4.84
N PRO A 266 22.61 -2.63 -5.77
CA PRO A 266 22.13 -2.48 -7.14
C PRO A 266 21.84 -3.82 -7.82
N SER A 267 22.68 -4.83 -7.58
CA SER A 267 22.50 -6.20 -8.11
C SER A 267 21.15 -6.79 -7.72
N VAL A 268 20.76 -6.70 -6.45
CA VAL A 268 19.46 -7.22 -6.00
C VAL A 268 18.30 -6.48 -6.65
N LEU A 269 18.37 -5.15 -6.77
CA LEU A 269 17.31 -4.37 -7.44
C LEU A 269 17.12 -4.82 -8.89
N ALA A 270 18.21 -5.00 -9.62
CA ALA A 270 18.14 -5.43 -11.01
C ALA A 270 17.67 -6.88 -11.14
N ARG A 271 18.16 -7.80 -10.28
CA ARG A 271 17.70 -9.21 -10.25
C ARG A 271 16.21 -9.30 -9.93
N VAL A 272 15.68 -8.48 -9.02
CA VAL A 272 14.25 -8.42 -8.71
C VAL A 272 13.42 -8.03 -9.94
N VAL A 273 13.88 -7.05 -10.72
CA VAL A 273 13.21 -6.68 -11.97
C VAL A 273 13.31 -7.81 -12.99
N ALA A 274 14.49 -8.40 -13.19
CA ALA A 274 14.67 -9.53 -14.11
C ALA A 274 13.78 -10.73 -13.71
N THR A 275 13.73 -11.09 -12.43
CA THR A 275 12.84 -12.14 -11.91
C THR A 275 11.37 -11.85 -12.25
N SER A 276 10.94 -10.59 -12.13
CA SER A 276 9.56 -10.23 -12.46
C SER A 276 9.22 -10.32 -13.95
N LEU A 277 10.22 -10.32 -14.83
CA LEU A 277 10.03 -10.49 -16.27
C LEU A 277 10.03 -11.96 -16.71
N THR A 278 10.61 -12.85 -15.91
CA THR A 278 10.84 -14.24 -16.26
C THR A 278 10.00 -15.25 -15.45
N THR A 279 9.33 -14.79 -14.39
CA THR A 279 8.55 -15.64 -13.49
C THR A 279 7.06 -15.33 -13.62
N GLY A 280 6.26 -16.33 -13.99
CA GLY A 280 4.81 -16.19 -14.13
C GLY A 280 4.13 -15.70 -12.84
N GLY A 281 3.20 -14.75 -12.97
CA GLY A 281 2.48 -14.12 -11.85
C GLY A 281 3.16 -12.89 -11.25
N LEU A 282 4.43 -12.60 -11.61
CA LEU A 282 5.19 -11.45 -11.10
C LEU A 282 5.30 -10.29 -12.11
N GLU A 283 4.80 -10.46 -13.32
CA GLU A 283 4.92 -9.50 -14.45
C GLU A 283 4.32 -8.13 -14.10
N ALA A 284 3.34 -8.11 -13.19
CA ALA A 284 2.69 -6.89 -12.72
C ALA A 284 3.68 -5.92 -12.06
N LEU A 285 4.84 -6.39 -11.55
CA LEU A 285 5.87 -5.51 -11.00
C LEU A 285 6.48 -4.64 -12.12
N ALA A 286 7.02 -5.26 -13.16
CA ALA A 286 7.64 -4.55 -14.28
C ALA A 286 6.63 -3.70 -15.03
N ALA A 287 5.41 -4.24 -15.28
CA ALA A 287 4.32 -3.51 -15.92
C ALA A 287 3.85 -2.28 -15.11
N GLY A 288 4.06 -2.30 -13.80
CA GLY A 288 3.73 -1.19 -12.89
C GLY A 288 4.77 -0.07 -12.85
N LEU A 289 5.94 -0.22 -13.48
CA LEU A 289 6.98 0.82 -13.44
C LEU A 289 6.55 2.09 -14.18
N PRO A 290 7.00 3.29 -13.74
CA PRO A 290 6.79 4.52 -14.49
C PRO A 290 7.60 4.51 -15.77
N VAL A 291 6.99 4.99 -16.87
CA VAL A 291 7.62 5.07 -18.19
C VAL A 291 7.93 6.52 -18.53
N ALA A 292 9.18 6.79 -18.87
CA ALA A 292 9.65 8.14 -19.19
C ALA A 292 8.87 8.77 -20.35
N GLY A 293 8.42 10.00 -20.15
CA GLY A 293 7.61 10.75 -21.10
C GLY A 293 6.16 10.24 -21.27
N ARG A 294 5.72 9.24 -20.47
CA ARG A 294 4.37 8.66 -20.57
C ARG A 294 3.57 8.76 -19.28
N ASN A 295 4.09 8.23 -18.16
CA ASN A 295 3.32 8.16 -16.93
C ASN A 295 4.17 8.32 -15.65
N GLY A 296 3.51 8.39 -14.51
CA GLY A 296 4.12 8.40 -13.19
C GLY A 296 5.09 9.55 -12.97
N THR A 297 6.07 9.33 -12.09
CA THR A 297 7.10 10.33 -11.73
C THR A 297 8.06 10.65 -12.86
N LEU A 298 8.10 9.83 -13.91
CA LEU A 298 8.93 10.04 -15.10
C LEU A 298 8.19 10.72 -16.27
N LYS A 299 6.90 11.07 -16.09
CA LYS A 299 6.05 11.64 -17.16
C LYS A 299 6.67 12.83 -17.89
N HIS A 300 7.42 13.65 -17.19
CA HIS A 300 8.03 14.87 -17.75
C HIS A 300 9.51 14.70 -18.11
N ARG A 301 10.05 13.48 -18.07
CA ARG A 301 11.41 13.19 -18.52
C ARG A 301 11.48 13.09 -20.04
N PHE A 302 12.62 13.47 -20.61
CA PHE A 302 12.90 13.41 -22.05
C PHE A 302 11.89 14.20 -22.89
N ASN A 303 11.51 15.39 -22.42
CA ASN A 303 10.63 16.29 -23.17
C ASN A 303 11.40 17.14 -24.20
N ASP A 304 12.70 17.36 -24.00
CA ASP A 304 13.53 18.12 -24.91
C ASP A 304 13.93 17.32 -26.15
N ALA A 305 14.16 18.01 -27.27
CA ALA A 305 14.42 17.38 -28.56
C ALA A 305 15.67 16.46 -28.51
N SER A 306 16.71 16.85 -27.75
CA SER A 306 17.95 16.09 -27.55
C SER A 306 17.76 14.82 -26.71
N GLU A 307 16.72 14.77 -25.89
CA GLU A 307 16.43 13.66 -24.96
C GLU A 307 15.36 12.69 -25.49
N LYS A 308 14.67 13.04 -26.59
CA LYS A 308 13.56 12.25 -27.16
C LYS A 308 13.87 10.77 -27.39
N PRO A 309 15.09 10.35 -27.77
CA PRO A 309 15.38 8.92 -27.92
C PRO A 309 15.18 8.08 -26.66
N GLY A 310 15.27 8.69 -25.48
CA GLY A 310 15.02 8.02 -24.20
C GLY A 310 13.53 7.91 -23.82
N ARG A 311 12.65 8.61 -24.52
CA ARG A 311 11.21 8.65 -24.21
C ARG A 311 10.53 7.31 -24.50
N GLY A 312 9.90 6.75 -23.50
CA GLY A 312 9.25 5.43 -23.60
C GLY A 312 10.19 4.24 -23.45
N ASN A 313 11.51 4.45 -23.38
CA ASN A 313 12.54 3.41 -23.27
C ASN A 313 13.18 3.34 -21.88
N VAL A 314 12.84 4.28 -20.98
CA VAL A 314 13.37 4.33 -19.61
C VAL A 314 12.22 4.18 -18.61
N HIS A 315 12.38 3.23 -17.69
CA HIS A 315 11.46 2.89 -16.62
C HIS A 315 12.01 3.24 -15.24
#